data_bed4d095d7b9072897cf354ae15f1f8d
#
_entry.id   bed4d095d7b9072897cf354ae15f1f8d
#
_cell.length_a   1.000
_cell.length_b   1.000
_cell.length_c   1.000
_cell.angle_alpha   90.00
_cell.angle_beta   90.00
_cell.angle_gamma   90.00
#
_symmetry.space_group_name_H-M   'P 1'
#
loop_
_entity.id
_entity.type
_entity.pdbx_description
1 polymer ?
#
loop_
_entity_poly.entity_id
_entity_poly.type
_entity_poly.pdbx_seq_one_letter_code
_entity_poly.pdbx_strand_id
1 'polypeptide(L)'
;MFNTPPVLPIYAALQTLKWYKEQGGIAAMEKKDLENAAILYDEIDRNKLFRGTVAEEDRSIMNVCFVMNDEYKELEDEFSKYATAAGMVGIKGHRSVGGFRASLYNAMPKSSVEALVACMKEFEKQH
;
A
#
# COMPACT_ATOMS: atom_id res chain seq x y z
N MET A 1 3.78 28.30 -30.86
CA MET A 1 4.15 27.66 -29.58
C MET A 1 5.19 28.54 -28.91
N PHE A 2 4.92 29.06 -27.72
CA PHE A 2 5.84 29.94 -27.00
C PHE A 2 7.01 29.19 -26.36
N ASN A 3 6.76 27.92 -25.93
CA ASN A 3 7.76 27.10 -25.25
C ASN A 3 7.86 25.72 -25.91
N THR A 4 9.05 25.13 -25.85
CA THR A 4 9.26 23.74 -26.26
C THR A 4 8.44 22.81 -25.34
N PRO A 5 7.59 21.95 -25.87
CA PRO A 5 6.81 21.02 -25.05
C PRO A 5 7.74 20.02 -24.32
N PRO A 6 7.37 19.57 -23.11
CA PRO A 6 8.13 18.58 -22.36
C PRO A 6 7.95 17.18 -22.97
N VAL A 7 8.67 16.91 -24.05
CA VAL A 7 8.48 15.71 -24.91
C VAL A 7 8.65 14.42 -24.12
N LEU A 8 9.66 14.31 -23.26
CA LEU A 8 9.92 13.09 -22.48
C LEU A 8 8.79 12.74 -21.50
N PRO A 9 8.27 13.67 -20.67
CA PRO A 9 7.09 13.40 -19.84
C PRO A 9 5.85 13.02 -20.65
N ILE A 10 5.61 13.66 -21.81
CA ILE A 10 4.48 13.33 -22.70
C ILE A 10 4.64 11.91 -23.25
N TYR A 11 5.83 11.52 -23.67
CA TYR A 11 6.11 10.18 -24.15
C TYR A 11 5.93 9.13 -23.04
N ALA A 12 6.43 9.38 -21.84
CA ALA A 12 6.25 8.51 -20.69
C ALA A 12 4.77 8.33 -20.34
N ALA A 13 3.99 9.42 -20.31
CA ALA A 13 2.55 9.38 -20.10
C ALA A 13 1.84 8.54 -21.18
N LEU A 14 2.23 8.67 -22.45
CA LEU A 14 1.69 7.86 -23.54
C LEU A 14 1.95 6.36 -23.32
N GLN A 15 3.15 5.97 -22.88
CA GLN A 15 3.45 4.56 -22.61
C GLN A 15 2.61 4.03 -21.44
N THR A 16 2.47 4.82 -20.38
CA THR A 16 1.61 4.48 -19.23
C THR A 16 0.15 4.29 -19.66
N LEU A 17 -0.40 5.20 -20.48
CA LEU A 17 -1.77 5.09 -20.97
C LEU A 17 -1.98 3.88 -21.90
N LYS A 18 -0.98 3.51 -22.71
CA LYS A 18 -1.03 2.28 -23.52
C LYS A 18 -1.08 1.05 -22.62
N TRP A 19 -0.20 1.01 -21.61
CA TRP A 19 -0.19 -0.06 -20.63
C TRP A 19 -1.55 -0.20 -19.91
N TYR A 20 -2.16 0.90 -19.45
CA TYR A 20 -3.50 0.87 -18.86
C TYR A 20 -4.53 0.26 -19.80
N LYS A 21 -4.49 0.63 -21.07
CA LYS A 21 -5.40 0.09 -22.09
C LYS A 21 -5.21 -1.42 -22.26
N GLU A 22 -3.97 -1.89 -22.28
CA GLU A 22 -3.62 -3.32 -22.38
C GLU A 22 -4.06 -4.12 -21.14
N GLN A 23 -4.08 -3.49 -19.96
CA GLN A 23 -4.58 -4.09 -18.71
C GLN A 23 -6.13 -4.15 -18.62
N GLY A 24 -6.85 -3.73 -19.65
CA GLY A 24 -8.32 -3.72 -19.69
C GLY A 24 -8.96 -2.38 -19.35
N GLY A 25 -8.16 -1.31 -19.26
CA GLY A 25 -8.64 0.06 -19.05
C GLY A 25 -9.00 0.38 -17.61
N ILE A 26 -9.70 1.49 -17.40
CA ILE A 26 -9.98 2.06 -16.08
C ILE A 26 -10.78 1.09 -15.20
N ALA A 27 -11.83 0.48 -15.73
CA ALA A 27 -12.70 -0.41 -14.95
C ALA A 27 -11.96 -1.66 -14.42
N ALA A 28 -11.06 -2.24 -15.24
CA ALA A 28 -10.25 -3.38 -14.81
C ALA A 28 -9.23 -2.97 -13.75
N MET A 29 -8.67 -1.76 -13.86
CA MET A 29 -7.73 -1.21 -12.90
C MET A 29 -8.41 -0.91 -11.57
N GLU A 30 -9.57 -0.23 -11.58
CA GLU A 30 -10.36 0.04 -10.38
C GLU A 30 -10.71 -1.25 -9.61
N LYS A 31 -11.16 -2.28 -10.33
CA LYS A 31 -11.44 -3.59 -9.74
C LYS A 31 -10.20 -4.17 -9.04
N LYS A 32 -9.05 -4.14 -9.70
CA LYS A 32 -7.78 -4.61 -9.14
C LYS A 32 -7.37 -3.83 -7.90
N ASP A 33 -7.52 -2.50 -7.93
CA ASP A 33 -7.15 -1.64 -6.82
C ASP A 33 -8.05 -1.87 -5.60
N LEU A 34 -9.36 -2.03 -5.82
CA LEU A 34 -10.32 -2.42 -4.78
C LEU A 34 -9.99 -3.78 -4.17
N GLU A 35 -9.67 -4.80 -4.99
CA GLU A 35 -9.26 -6.12 -4.50
C GLU A 35 -7.97 -6.06 -3.67
N ASN A 36 -6.97 -5.31 -4.12
CA ASN A 36 -5.72 -5.15 -3.39
C ASN A 36 -5.92 -4.43 -2.05
N ALA A 37 -6.71 -3.37 -2.04
CA ALA A 37 -7.03 -2.63 -0.82
C ALA A 37 -7.80 -3.50 0.17
N ALA A 38 -8.82 -4.24 -0.29
CA ALA A 38 -9.61 -5.13 0.54
C ALA A 38 -8.73 -6.19 1.26
N ILE A 39 -7.83 -6.86 0.52
CA ILE A 39 -6.91 -7.86 1.10
C ILE A 39 -6.11 -7.29 2.29
N LEU A 40 -5.62 -6.07 2.17
CA LEU A 40 -4.81 -5.46 3.22
C LEU A 40 -5.67 -4.92 4.37
N TYR A 41 -6.81 -4.29 4.09
CA TYR A 41 -7.70 -3.81 5.14
C TYR A 41 -8.32 -4.95 5.93
N ASP A 42 -8.74 -6.04 5.29
CA ASP A 42 -9.22 -7.25 5.97
C ASP A 42 -8.19 -7.78 6.97
N GLU A 43 -6.92 -7.76 6.61
CA GLU A 43 -5.84 -8.16 7.51
C GLU A 43 -5.65 -7.17 8.66
N ILE A 44 -5.64 -5.87 8.40
CA ILE A 44 -5.48 -4.84 9.43
C ILE A 44 -6.61 -4.93 10.46
N ASP A 45 -7.85 -5.11 9.99
CA ASP A 45 -9.03 -5.15 10.86
C ASP A 45 -9.12 -6.46 11.67
N ARG A 46 -8.58 -7.57 11.13
CA ARG A 46 -8.52 -8.88 11.81
C ARG A 46 -7.39 -8.97 12.82
N ASN A 47 -6.24 -8.37 12.52
CA ASN A 47 -4.98 -8.59 13.24
C ASN A 47 -4.98 -7.84 14.58
N LYS A 48 -4.67 -8.55 15.67
CA LYS A 48 -4.67 -7.97 17.03
C LYS A 48 -3.61 -6.88 17.24
N LEU A 49 -2.53 -6.88 16.45
CA LEU A 49 -1.42 -5.94 16.61
C LEU A 49 -1.66 -4.60 15.92
N PHE A 50 -2.53 -4.55 14.91
CA PHE A 50 -2.68 -3.39 14.04
C PHE A 50 -4.08 -2.80 14.09
N ARG A 51 -4.17 -1.52 13.73
CA ARG A 51 -5.45 -0.84 13.49
C ARG A 51 -5.34 0.18 12.36
N GLY A 52 -6.42 0.36 11.61
CA GLY A 52 -6.55 1.46 10.65
C GLY A 52 -6.60 2.83 11.34
N THR A 53 -6.18 3.87 10.63
CA THR A 53 -6.16 5.25 11.14
C THR A 53 -7.32 6.08 10.61
N VAL A 54 -8.13 5.54 9.70
CA VAL A 54 -9.19 6.24 8.96
C VAL A 54 -10.48 5.45 9.08
N ALA A 55 -11.62 6.15 9.19
CA ALA A 55 -12.95 5.53 9.16
C ALA A 55 -13.15 4.73 7.87
N GLU A 56 -13.91 3.65 7.92
CA GLU A 56 -14.04 2.69 6.82
C GLU A 56 -14.53 3.37 5.53
N GLU A 57 -15.50 4.29 5.63
CA GLU A 57 -16.07 5.04 4.51
C GLU A 57 -15.09 6.02 3.83
N ASP A 58 -14.01 6.40 4.54
CA ASP A 58 -13.01 7.35 4.07
C ASP A 58 -11.68 6.68 3.67
N ARG A 59 -11.62 5.34 3.69
CA ARG A 59 -10.40 4.57 3.40
C ARG A 59 -9.95 4.75 1.95
N SER A 60 -8.67 5.08 1.78
CA SER A 60 -8.05 5.15 0.45
C SER A 60 -7.74 3.75 -0.08
N ILE A 61 -8.08 3.49 -1.36
CA ILE A 61 -7.68 2.26 -2.06
C ILE A 61 -6.24 2.30 -2.60
N MET A 62 -5.57 3.47 -2.50
CA MET A 62 -4.21 3.69 -3.04
C MET A 62 -3.13 3.79 -1.96
N ASN A 63 -3.48 4.33 -0.77
CA ASN A 63 -2.55 4.52 0.35
C ASN A 63 -3.21 4.05 1.63
N VAL A 64 -2.89 2.83 2.01
CA VAL A 64 -3.38 2.22 3.24
C VAL A 64 -2.48 2.63 4.39
N CYS A 65 -3.02 3.42 5.32
CA CYS A 65 -2.32 3.86 6.52
C CYS A 65 -2.82 3.07 7.74
N PHE A 66 -1.89 2.59 8.55
CA PHE A 66 -2.19 1.82 9.76
C PHE A 66 -1.11 2.03 10.83
N VAL A 67 -1.44 1.71 12.05
CA VAL A 67 -0.56 1.84 13.22
C VAL A 67 -0.63 0.57 14.05
N MET A 68 0.31 0.40 14.98
CA MET A 68 0.14 -0.59 16.05
C MET A 68 -1.01 -0.18 16.95
N ASN A 69 -1.73 -1.17 17.49
CA ASN A 69 -2.65 -0.96 18.61
C ASN A 69 -1.88 -0.43 19.82
N ASP A 70 -2.54 0.34 20.67
CA ASP A 70 -1.88 1.06 21.77
C ASP A 70 -1.14 0.10 22.74
N GLU A 71 -1.68 -1.11 22.92
CA GLU A 71 -1.09 -2.18 23.75
C GLU A 71 0.21 -2.75 23.16
N TYR A 72 0.45 -2.58 21.85
CA TYR A 72 1.61 -3.13 21.13
C TYR A 72 2.50 -2.06 20.50
N LYS A 73 2.33 -0.81 20.93
CA LYS A 73 3.02 0.35 20.35
C LYS A 73 4.54 0.24 20.38
N GLU A 74 5.10 -0.40 21.40
CA GLU A 74 6.53 -0.66 21.52
C GLU A 74 7.09 -1.56 20.41
N LEU A 75 6.24 -2.35 19.73
CA LEU A 75 6.66 -3.22 18.64
C LEU A 75 6.78 -2.49 17.28
N GLU A 76 6.45 -1.19 17.20
CA GLU A 76 6.44 -0.43 15.92
C GLU A 76 7.80 -0.47 15.22
N ASP A 77 8.88 -0.23 15.93
CA ASP A 77 10.23 -0.26 15.36
C ASP A 77 10.69 -1.68 15.02
N GLU A 78 10.25 -2.67 15.79
CA GLU A 78 10.55 -4.09 15.54
C GLU A 78 9.85 -4.56 14.26
N PHE A 79 8.55 -4.31 14.13
CA PHE A 79 7.82 -4.62 12.91
C PHE A 79 8.40 -3.90 11.69
N SER A 80 8.79 -2.63 11.83
CA SER A 80 9.43 -1.89 10.74
C SER A 80 10.70 -2.56 10.23
N LYS A 81 11.54 -3.07 11.13
CA LYS A 81 12.77 -3.81 10.80
C LYS A 81 12.44 -5.17 10.19
N TYR A 82 11.48 -5.89 10.78
CA TYR A 82 11.02 -7.19 10.31
C TYR A 82 10.47 -7.12 8.87
N ALA A 83 9.57 -6.18 8.63
CA ALA A 83 8.99 -5.95 7.30
C ALA A 83 10.07 -5.54 6.27
N THR A 84 11.02 -4.67 6.67
CA THR A 84 12.12 -4.28 5.79
C THR A 84 13.02 -5.46 5.44
N ALA A 85 13.33 -6.33 6.39
CA ALA A 85 14.10 -7.56 6.16
C ALA A 85 13.37 -8.54 5.23
N ALA A 86 12.03 -8.54 5.28
CA ALA A 86 11.16 -9.30 4.36
C ALA A 86 10.99 -8.63 2.97
N GLY A 87 11.66 -7.50 2.70
CA GLY A 87 11.63 -6.80 1.41
C GLY A 87 10.59 -5.70 1.29
N MET A 88 9.88 -5.33 2.37
CA MET A 88 8.87 -4.26 2.39
C MET A 88 9.54 -2.88 2.50
N VAL A 89 10.14 -2.40 1.41
CA VAL A 89 10.86 -1.13 1.38
C VAL A 89 9.89 0.05 1.47
N GLY A 90 10.18 1.00 2.38
CA GLY A 90 9.40 2.23 2.49
C GLY A 90 8.06 2.08 3.21
N ILE A 91 7.88 1.02 4.02
CA ILE A 91 6.64 0.77 4.76
C ILE A 91 6.38 1.79 5.89
N LYS A 92 7.40 2.49 6.38
CA LYS A 92 7.22 3.54 7.42
C LYS A 92 6.26 4.62 6.95
N GLY A 93 5.36 5.02 7.83
CA GLY A 93 4.44 6.13 7.63
C GLY A 93 5.15 7.48 7.56
N HIS A 94 4.36 8.56 7.35
CA HIS A 94 4.93 9.90 7.30
C HIS A 94 5.52 10.27 8.67
N ARG A 95 6.73 10.84 8.67
CA ARG A 95 7.48 11.17 9.91
C ARG A 95 6.73 12.08 10.91
N SER A 96 5.73 12.84 10.46
CA SER A 96 4.89 13.66 11.34
C SER A 96 3.72 12.92 11.96
N VAL A 97 3.36 11.74 11.43
CA VAL A 97 2.19 10.95 11.85
C VAL A 97 2.62 9.64 12.51
N GLY A 98 3.75 9.07 12.08
CA GLY A 98 4.23 7.76 12.53
C GLY A 98 3.51 6.60 11.84
N GLY A 99 3.60 5.43 12.43
CA GLY A 99 2.97 4.21 11.95
C GLY A 99 3.51 3.72 10.60
N PHE A 100 2.62 3.14 9.81
CA PHE A 100 2.94 2.49 8.55
C PHE A 100 2.06 3.01 7.42
N ARG A 101 2.59 2.92 6.19
CA ARG A 101 1.86 3.27 4.97
C ARG A 101 2.24 2.31 3.85
N ALA A 102 1.28 1.58 3.34
CA ALA A 102 1.40 0.78 2.14
C ALA A 102 0.87 1.56 0.93
N SER A 103 1.73 1.82 -0.05
CA SER A 103 1.33 2.49 -1.31
C SER A 103 0.97 1.43 -2.34
N LEU A 104 -0.33 1.25 -2.59
CA LEU A 104 -0.91 0.23 -3.47
C LEU A 104 -1.22 0.79 -4.86
N TYR A 105 -0.26 1.51 -5.46
CA TYR A 105 -0.52 2.12 -6.77
C TYR A 105 -0.85 1.07 -7.84
N ASN A 106 -1.56 1.50 -8.88
CA ASN A 106 -2.13 0.67 -9.95
C ASN A 106 -1.18 -0.41 -10.54
N ALA A 107 0.13 -0.16 -10.56
CA ALA A 107 1.11 -1.14 -11.03
C ALA A 107 1.51 -2.18 -9.96
N MET A 108 1.09 -2.00 -8.69
CA MET A 108 1.42 -2.95 -7.61
C MET A 108 0.78 -4.31 -7.90
N PRO A 109 1.56 -5.39 -7.99
CA PRO A 109 1.01 -6.72 -8.17
C PRO A 109 0.33 -7.21 -6.89
N LYS A 110 -0.76 -7.98 -7.03
CA LYS A 110 -1.48 -8.58 -5.92
C LYS A 110 -0.57 -9.39 -5.00
N SER A 111 0.38 -10.13 -5.57
CA SER A 111 1.36 -10.92 -4.82
C SER A 111 2.20 -10.11 -3.85
N SER A 112 2.47 -8.83 -4.13
CA SER A 112 3.19 -7.95 -3.20
C SER A 112 2.32 -7.56 -2.01
N VAL A 113 1.03 -7.37 -2.21
CA VAL A 113 0.07 -7.11 -1.13
C VAL A 113 -0.09 -8.35 -0.26
N GLU A 114 -0.24 -9.52 -0.88
CA GLU A 114 -0.32 -10.82 -0.20
C GLU A 114 0.96 -11.11 0.62
N ALA A 115 2.13 -10.71 0.12
CA ALA A 115 3.40 -10.85 0.84
C ALA A 115 3.43 -9.97 2.10
N LEU A 116 2.93 -8.73 2.03
CA LEU A 116 2.80 -7.86 3.21
C LEU A 116 1.84 -8.48 4.24
N VAL A 117 0.69 -8.97 3.80
CA VAL A 117 -0.30 -9.64 4.66
C VAL A 117 0.32 -10.89 5.33
N ALA A 118 1.07 -11.71 4.58
CA ALA A 118 1.78 -12.85 5.14
C ALA A 118 2.81 -12.43 6.19
N CYS A 119 3.54 -11.34 5.93
CA CYS A 119 4.51 -10.75 6.87
C CYS A 119 3.81 -10.30 8.18
N MET A 120 2.65 -9.63 8.08
CA MET A 120 1.86 -9.19 9.23
C MET A 120 1.35 -10.38 10.06
N LYS A 121 0.82 -11.42 9.41
CA LYS A 121 0.35 -12.65 10.06
C LYS A 121 1.45 -13.40 10.78
N GLU A 122 2.63 -13.47 10.15
CA GLU A 122 3.76 -14.17 10.77
C GLU A 122 4.33 -13.40 11.96
N PHE A 123 4.37 -12.08 11.88
CA PHE A 123 4.76 -11.23 13.00
C PHE A 123 3.76 -11.35 14.17
N GLU A 124 2.44 -11.40 13.88
CA GLU A 124 1.40 -11.60 14.90
C GLU A 124 1.57 -12.93 15.67
N LYS A 125 2.00 -14.01 15.01
CA LYS A 125 2.21 -15.32 15.67
C LYS A 125 3.37 -15.32 16.66
N GLN A 126 4.31 -14.38 16.49
CA GLN A 126 5.50 -14.29 17.32
C GLN A 126 5.26 -13.44 18.59
N HIS A 127 4.15 -12.70 18.62
CA HIS A 127 3.75 -11.79 19.68
C HIS A 127 2.31 -12.04 20.13
#